data_9db47ea31ae49ecc1a274f7bf79dc414
#
_entry.id   9db47ea31ae49ecc1a274f7bf79dc414
#
_cell.length_a   1.000
_cell.length_b   1.000
_cell.length_c   1.000
_cell.angle_alpha   90.00
_cell.angle_beta   90.00
_cell.angle_gamma   90.00
#
_symmetry.space_group_name_H-M   'P 1'
#
loop_
_entity.id
_entity.type
_entity.pdbx_description
1 polymer ?
#
loop_
_entity_poly.entity_id
_entity_poly.type
_entity_poly.pdbx_seq_one_letter_code
_entity_poly.pdbx_strand_id
1 'polypeptide(L)'
;MLARARRSIPAPAFHAIRAANPGADHGRGPSRLAATSRLPVVLRMMSAAGALGLAIAEASGRQVDFDVYRMGAAHVLGQHLYEVHLAVSPLYFTYPPFAALLFRPFTELPVLAGQLGWSLLNVVMLAALTAISIRAARPQWSRQRTWATTALALFPALRLGPDLLTLDLGQVNLLIALLVLLDLTCVIRMPPHTVPRGVLLGITAAVKLTPLIFIPFLLATRQLRVGATALGTFLLCSLGTFAIAPHSSLLYWSTEIFNARRSGNLLYISDQNLSSALQRMMAAPPPPLLLDSLTILSAVGGLAVATWAYRISSPMLGILLCAATGLIISPVSWSHHYVWIVPLLAWLALASDAPRSGRWWALGAAALFWADPIWWVPNPQRGYGGLLVLLAGNAYFLAAVAFLLLSGVLLWSRHQDLIRPSGPRWEMNGGTVLRIPAEGTAPGQQVQPGVPEGAAGSAVPQPTDAASACGDRGPGCSFRR
;
A
#
# COMPACT_ATOMS: atom_id res chain seq x y z
N MET A 1 -40.85 12.71 23.15
CA MET A 1 -39.84 13.63 23.72
C MET A 1 -38.62 12.84 24.05
N LEU A 2 -37.55 13.04 23.30
CA LEU A 2 -36.12 12.92 23.62
C LEU A 2 -35.35 12.88 22.28
N ALA A 3 -35.10 14.09 21.75
CA ALA A 3 -34.23 14.33 20.63
C ALA A 3 -32.77 14.18 21.13
N ARG A 4 -32.06 13.13 20.73
CA ARG A 4 -30.60 13.02 20.92
C ARG A 4 -29.90 13.65 19.71
N ALA A 5 -29.22 14.75 19.97
CA ALA A 5 -28.34 15.44 19.06
C ALA A 5 -27.25 14.49 18.53
N ARG A 6 -27.31 14.17 17.23
CA ARG A 6 -26.20 13.56 16.50
C ARG A 6 -25.13 14.63 16.27
N ARG A 7 -24.05 14.60 17.04
CA ARG A 7 -22.83 15.32 16.68
C ARG A 7 -22.22 14.61 15.49
N SER A 8 -22.37 15.21 14.31
CA SER A 8 -21.68 14.86 13.09
C SER A 8 -20.20 15.25 13.25
N ILE A 9 -19.31 14.25 13.32
CA ILE A 9 -17.87 14.47 13.19
C ILE A 9 -17.62 14.80 11.73
N PRO A 10 -17.05 15.97 11.39
CA PRO A 10 -16.79 16.33 10.02
C PRO A 10 -15.71 15.42 9.43
N ALA A 11 -15.91 15.00 8.18
CA ALA A 11 -14.87 14.40 7.36
C ALA A 11 -13.68 15.37 7.28
N PRO A 12 -12.42 14.89 7.22
CA PRO A 12 -11.27 15.77 7.10
C PRO A 12 -11.43 16.63 5.84
N ALA A 13 -11.65 17.90 6.07
CA ALA A 13 -11.72 18.91 5.02
C ALA A 13 -10.33 19.02 4.41
N PHE A 14 -10.20 18.72 3.13
CA PHE A 14 -9.09 19.18 2.31
C PHE A 14 -9.11 20.71 2.34
N HIS A 15 -8.22 21.31 3.14
CA HIS A 15 -8.07 22.75 3.20
C HIS A 15 -7.80 23.31 1.81
N ALA A 16 -8.74 24.11 1.34
CA ALA A 16 -8.55 24.98 0.20
C ALA A 16 -7.41 25.97 0.55
N ILE A 17 -6.26 25.79 -0.10
CA ILE A 17 -5.15 26.73 -0.01
C ILE A 17 -5.59 28.02 -0.68
N ARG A 18 -5.71 29.08 0.13
CA ARG A 18 -5.92 30.48 -0.30
C ARG A 18 -4.87 30.84 -1.34
N ALA A 19 -5.34 31.42 -2.42
CA ALA A 19 -4.53 32.09 -3.42
C ALA A 19 -3.68 33.20 -2.75
N ALA A 20 -2.36 33.05 -2.79
CA ALA A 20 -1.44 34.10 -2.43
C ALA A 20 -1.28 35.06 -3.61
N ASN A 21 -1.39 36.33 -3.30
CA ASN A 21 -1.29 37.53 -4.15
C ASN A 21 0.06 37.58 -4.89
N PRO A 22 0.13 37.87 -6.21
CA PRO A 22 1.37 38.09 -6.91
C PRO A 22 1.67 39.57 -6.95
N GLY A 23 2.55 40.02 -6.07
CA GLY A 23 3.05 41.38 -6.10
C GLY A 23 4.44 41.48 -5.48
N ALA A 24 5.38 41.89 -6.32
CA ALA A 24 6.76 42.30 -6.05
C ALA A 24 7.84 41.24 -6.30
N ASP A 25 8.30 41.16 -7.54
CA ASP A 25 9.65 40.71 -7.82
C ASP A 25 10.39 41.78 -8.67
N HIS A 26 11.33 42.42 -8.02
CA HIS A 26 12.27 43.33 -8.64
C HIS A 26 13.57 42.56 -8.96
N GLY A 27 13.87 42.46 -10.24
CA GLY A 27 15.22 42.52 -10.80
C GLY A 27 16.29 41.58 -10.23
N ARG A 28 16.41 40.39 -10.77
CA ARG A 28 17.70 39.67 -10.81
C ARG A 28 18.02 39.26 -12.25
N GLY A 29 19.10 39.81 -12.79
CA GLY A 29 19.60 39.55 -14.12
C GLY A 29 19.92 38.07 -14.38
N PRO A 30 20.15 37.67 -15.64
CA PRO A 30 20.30 36.29 -16.04
C PRO A 30 21.56 35.67 -15.42
N SER A 31 21.40 34.97 -14.30
CA SER A 31 22.48 34.25 -13.62
C SER A 31 22.93 33.05 -14.45
N ARG A 32 24.24 32.84 -14.49
CA ARG A 32 25.02 31.80 -15.17
C ARG A 32 24.65 30.33 -14.78
N LEU A 33 23.36 29.97 -14.83
CA LEU A 33 22.85 28.60 -14.52
C LEU A 33 22.46 27.81 -15.76
N ALA A 34 22.75 28.33 -16.97
CA ALA A 34 22.35 27.66 -18.20
C ALA A 34 23.21 26.42 -18.60
N ALA A 35 24.36 26.22 -17.98
CA ALA A 35 25.27 25.12 -18.35
C ALA A 35 25.00 23.78 -17.61
N THR A 36 24.27 23.79 -16.50
CA THR A 36 23.98 22.57 -15.70
C THR A 36 22.70 21.85 -16.09
N SER A 37 21.95 22.35 -17.08
CA SER A 37 20.62 21.84 -17.43
C SER A 37 20.59 20.64 -18.36
N ARG A 38 21.70 20.31 -19.04
CA ARG A 38 21.72 19.22 -20.04
C ARG A 38 21.83 17.83 -19.41
N LEU A 39 22.64 17.64 -18.37
CA LEU A 39 22.85 16.36 -17.71
C LEU A 39 21.53 15.68 -17.23
N PRO A 40 20.63 16.37 -16.52
CA PRO A 40 19.35 15.75 -16.13
C PRO A 40 18.45 15.44 -17.33
N VAL A 41 18.58 16.11 -18.46
CA VAL A 41 17.83 15.78 -19.67
C VAL A 41 18.40 14.51 -20.31
N VAL A 42 19.72 14.41 -20.44
CA VAL A 42 20.41 13.22 -20.98
C VAL A 42 20.07 11.98 -20.14
N LEU A 43 20.15 12.08 -18.81
CA LEU A 43 19.82 10.96 -17.91
C LEU A 43 18.36 10.48 -18.06
N ARG A 44 17.41 11.40 -18.28
CA ARG A 44 16.00 11.06 -18.53
C ARG A 44 15.84 10.35 -19.88
N MET A 45 16.50 10.84 -20.90
CA MET A 45 16.47 10.22 -22.23
C MET A 45 17.08 8.81 -22.19
N MET A 46 18.20 8.65 -21.50
CA MET A 46 18.85 7.34 -21.31
C MET A 46 17.93 6.37 -20.53
N SER A 47 17.28 6.84 -19.46
CA SER A 47 16.33 6.01 -18.69
C SER A 47 15.13 5.59 -19.55
N ALA A 48 14.54 6.51 -20.32
CA ALA A 48 13.43 6.20 -21.21
C ALA A 48 13.85 5.24 -22.35
N ALA A 49 15.01 5.49 -22.97
CA ALA A 49 15.55 4.62 -24.01
C ALA A 49 15.90 3.22 -23.48
N GLY A 50 16.50 3.15 -22.29
CA GLY A 50 16.78 1.87 -21.62
C GLY A 50 15.51 1.09 -21.30
N ALA A 51 14.47 1.76 -20.82
CA ALA A 51 13.17 1.13 -20.57
C ALA A 51 12.52 0.61 -21.86
N LEU A 52 12.58 1.39 -22.93
CA LEU A 52 12.06 0.98 -24.22
C LEU A 52 12.87 -0.20 -24.81
N GLY A 53 14.20 -0.13 -24.74
CA GLY A 53 15.07 -1.23 -25.21
C GLY A 53 14.81 -2.53 -24.46
N LEU A 54 14.64 -2.46 -23.13
CA LEU A 54 14.29 -3.61 -22.32
C LEU A 54 12.90 -4.15 -22.68
N ALA A 55 11.90 -3.29 -22.88
CA ALA A 55 10.57 -3.71 -23.31
C ALA A 55 10.58 -4.47 -24.65
N ILE A 56 11.40 -4.02 -25.60
CA ILE A 56 11.56 -4.69 -26.89
C ILE A 56 12.29 -6.03 -26.72
N ALA A 57 13.33 -6.08 -25.88
CA ALA A 57 14.06 -7.30 -25.60
C ALA A 57 13.18 -8.37 -24.94
N GLU A 58 12.44 -8.02 -23.92
CA GLU A 58 11.51 -8.94 -23.24
C GLU A 58 10.33 -9.36 -24.14
N ALA A 59 9.84 -8.46 -25.00
CA ALA A 59 8.80 -8.82 -25.97
C ALA A 59 9.28 -9.80 -27.04
N SER A 60 10.60 -9.87 -27.30
CA SER A 60 11.21 -10.85 -28.21
C SER A 60 11.32 -12.23 -27.55
N GLY A 61 11.20 -12.29 -26.24
CA GLY A 61 11.13 -13.49 -25.42
C GLY A 61 9.74 -14.12 -25.48
N ARG A 62 9.54 -15.11 -24.63
CA ARG A 62 8.28 -15.83 -24.55
C ARG A 62 7.46 -15.29 -23.38
N GLN A 63 6.52 -14.38 -23.65
CA GLN A 63 5.59 -13.85 -22.64
C GLN A 63 4.51 -14.88 -22.31
N VAL A 64 4.89 -15.84 -21.48
CA VAL A 64 4.09 -17.05 -21.22
C VAL A 64 2.69 -16.70 -20.69
N ASP A 65 2.57 -15.72 -19.80
CA ASP A 65 1.28 -15.36 -19.23
C ASP A 65 0.41 -14.56 -20.19
N PHE A 66 1.02 -13.72 -21.04
CA PHE A 66 0.30 -13.08 -22.14
C PHE A 66 -0.24 -14.11 -23.13
N ASP A 67 0.53 -15.17 -23.43
CA ASP A 67 0.08 -16.26 -24.29
C ASP A 67 -1.08 -17.04 -23.64
N VAL A 68 -1.05 -17.25 -22.29
CA VAL A 68 -2.20 -17.80 -21.55
C VAL A 68 -3.41 -16.90 -21.65
N TYR A 69 -3.26 -15.56 -21.57
CA TYR A 69 -4.39 -14.65 -21.73
C TYR A 69 -4.97 -14.70 -23.14
N ARG A 70 -4.15 -14.74 -24.17
CA ARG A 70 -4.59 -14.90 -25.56
C ARG A 70 -5.32 -16.22 -25.79
N MET A 71 -4.76 -17.32 -25.26
CA MET A 71 -5.37 -18.64 -25.32
C MET A 71 -6.74 -18.65 -24.61
N GLY A 72 -6.82 -18.11 -23.39
CA GLY A 72 -8.09 -17.96 -22.67
C GLY A 72 -9.09 -17.12 -23.44
N ALA A 73 -8.65 -16.01 -24.02
CA ALA A 73 -9.48 -15.13 -24.82
C ALA A 73 -10.06 -15.80 -26.08
N ALA A 74 -9.28 -16.67 -26.72
CA ALA A 74 -9.75 -17.43 -27.87
C ALA A 74 -10.87 -18.43 -27.52
N HIS A 75 -10.86 -18.96 -26.28
CA HIS A 75 -11.77 -20.01 -25.84
C HIS A 75 -12.91 -19.53 -24.91
N VAL A 76 -12.97 -18.24 -24.56
CA VAL A 76 -13.91 -17.70 -23.55
C VAL A 76 -15.38 -17.92 -23.91
N LEU A 77 -15.74 -17.86 -25.20
CA LEU A 77 -17.10 -18.07 -25.70
C LEU A 77 -17.44 -19.55 -25.89
N GLY A 78 -16.45 -20.44 -25.79
CA GLY A 78 -16.61 -21.89 -25.88
C GLY A 78 -16.85 -22.52 -24.51
N GLN A 79 -16.71 -23.88 -24.49
CA GLN A 79 -16.89 -24.67 -23.26
C GLN A 79 -15.58 -25.04 -22.58
N HIS A 80 -14.42 -24.78 -23.21
CA HIS A 80 -13.12 -25.31 -22.83
C HIS A 80 -12.14 -24.29 -22.25
N LEU A 81 -12.60 -23.10 -21.84
CA LEU A 81 -11.74 -22.02 -21.32
C LEU A 81 -10.75 -22.52 -20.26
N TYR A 82 -11.20 -23.34 -19.33
CA TYR A 82 -10.40 -23.83 -18.21
C TYR A 82 -9.80 -25.21 -18.44
N GLU A 83 -10.05 -25.83 -19.58
CA GLU A 83 -9.49 -27.16 -19.93
C GLU A 83 -8.24 -27.04 -20.79
N VAL A 84 -8.16 -25.97 -21.59
CA VAL A 84 -7.02 -25.74 -22.49
C VAL A 84 -5.80 -25.24 -21.73
N HIS A 85 -4.63 -25.65 -22.19
CA HIS A 85 -3.33 -25.20 -21.69
C HIS A 85 -2.38 -24.91 -22.86
N LEU A 86 -1.29 -24.22 -22.61
CA LEU A 86 -0.26 -23.96 -23.60
C LEU A 86 0.43 -25.29 -23.99
N ALA A 87 0.67 -25.46 -25.28
CA ALA A 87 1.32 -26.69 -25.81
C ALA A 87 2.72 -26.94 -25.24
N VAL A 88 3.41 -25.92 -24.80
CA VAL A 88 4.81 -25.93 -24.33
C VAL A 88 4.95 -25.87 -22.82
N SER A 89 3.86 -25.64 -22.10
CA SER A 89 3.82 -25.59 -20.64
C SER A 89 2.41 -25.90 -20.18
N PRO A 90 2.21 -26.74 -19.15
CA PRO A 90 0.87 -27.08 -18.63
C PRO A 90 0.27 -25.91 -17.83
N LEU A 91 0.33 -24.69 -18.38
CA LEU A 91 -0.26 -23.50 -17.79
C LEU A 91 -1.66 -23.27 -18.34
N TYR A 92 -2.61 -23.23 -17.42
CA TYR A 92 -4.03 -23.01 -17.68
C TYR A 92 -4.40 -21.57 -17.47
N PHE A 93 -5.50 -21.13 -18.09
CA PHE A 93 -6.13 -19.88 -17.72
C PHE A 93 -6.74 -20.00 -16.32
N THR A 94 -6.42 -19.06 -15.42
CA THR A 94 -6.80 -19.13 -13.99
C THR A 94 -7.57 -17.91 -13.50
N TYR A 95 -7.81 -16.94 -14.37
CA TYR A 95 -8.50 -15.68 -14.05
C TYR A 95 -10.02 -15.79 -14.24
N PRO A 96 -10.83 -14.84 -13.67
CA PRO A 96 -12.23 -14.74 -14.02
C PRO A 96 -12.47 -14.63 -15.54
N PRO A 97 -13.59 -15.14 -16.08
CA PRO A 97 -13.85 -15.09 -17.52
C PRO A 97 -13.89 -13.67 -18.09
N PHE A 98 -14.19 -12.66 -17.27
CA PHE A 98 -14.12 -11.24 -17.65
C PHE A 98 -12.72 -10.84 -18.16
N ALA A 99 -11.67 -11.35 -17.53
CA ALA A 99 -10.30 -11.11 -18.00
C ALA A 99 -10.08 -11.67 -19.42
N ALA A 100 -10.59 -12.86 -19.70
CA ALA A 100 -10.49 -13.44 -21.04
C ALA A 100 -11.23 -12.60 -22.09
N LEU A 101 -12.42 -12.07 -21.77
CA LEU A 101 -13.11 -11.12 -22.66
C LEU A 101 -12.32 -9.85 -22.91
N LEU A 102 -11.64 -9.31 -21.89
CA LEU A 102 -10.82 -8.10 -22.01
C LEU A 102 -9.63 -8.31 -22.95
N PHE A 103 -9.05 -9.51 -22.98
CA PHE A 103 -7.92 -9.85 -23.84
C PHE A 103 -8.33 -10.28 -25.26
N ARG A 104 -9.62 -10.41 -25.55
CA ARG A 104 -10.10 -10.86 -26.85
C ARG A 104 -9.57 -10.03 -28.05
N PRO A 105 -9.46 -8.69 -28.00
CA PRO A 105 -8.88 -7.94 -29.10
C PRO A 105 -7.45 -8.36 -29.51
N PHE A 106 -6.70 -8.92 -28.56
CA PHE A 106 -5.33 -9.38 -28.83
C PHE A 106 -5.28 -10.70 -29.61
N THR A 107 -6.39 -11.44 -29.72
CA THR A 107 -6.43 -12.69 -30.50
C THR A 107 -6.35 -12.43 -32.00
N GLU A 108 -6.78 -11.24 -32.44
CA GLU A 108 -6.76 -10.83 -33.86
C GLU A 108 -5.38 -10.33 -34.30
N LEU A 109 -4.45 -10.09 -33.39
CA LEU A 109 -3.11 -9.60 -33.68
C LEU A 109 -2.13 -10.77 -33.90
N PRO A 110 -1.14 -10.63 -34.79
CA PRO A 110 0.03 -11.52 -34.80
C PRO A 110 0.67 -11.59 -33.42
N VAL A 111 1.18 -12.76 -33.01
CA VAL A 111 1.69 -12.98 -31.65
C VAL A 111 2.71 -11.92 -31.25
N LEU A 112 3.73 -11.71 -32.09
CA LEU A 112 4.79 -10.72 -31.82
C LEU A 112 4.24 -9.29 -31.71
N ALA A 113 3.29 -8.90 -32.57
CA ALA A 113 2.68 -7.58 -32.48
C ALA A 113 1.88 -7.39 -31.18
N GLY A 114 1.16 -8.42 -30.75
CA GLY A 114 0.45 -8.44 -29.45
C GLY A 114 1.42 -8.32 -28.28
N GLN A 115 2.49 -9.09 -28.26
CA GLN A 115 3.53 -9.08 -27.22
C GLN A 115 4.25 -7.73 -27.14
N LEU A 116 4.69 -7.18 -28.28
CA LEU A 116 5.30 -5.84 -28.36
C LEU A 116 4.35 -4.76 -27.86
N GLY A 117 3.09 -4.77 -28.35
CA GLY A 117 2.07 -3.81 -27.91
C GLY A 117 1.80 -3.89 -26.41
N TRP A 118 1.73 -5.11 -25.85
CA TRP A 118 1.51 -5.33 -24.42
C TRP A 118 2.71 -4.90 -23.57
N SER A 119 3.95 -5.19 -24.00
CA SER A 119 5.17 -4.72 -23.35
C SER A 119 5.26 -3.20 -23.30
N LEU A 120 5.01 -2.53 -24.44
CA LEU A 120 4.99 -1.08 -24.50
C LEU A 120 3.91 -0.49 -23.59
N LEU A 121 2.73 -1.11 -23.56
CA LEU A 121 1.66 -0.71 -22.65
C LEU A 121 2.06 -0.90 -21.19
N ASN A 122 2.76 -1.98 -20.81
CA ASN A 122 3.29 -2.18 -19.46
C ASN A 122 4.29 -1.08 -19.06
N VAL A 123 5.18 -0.65 -19.96
CA VAL A 123 6.09 0.48 -19.69
C VAL A 123 5.32 1.79 -19.48
N VAL A 124 4.29 2.03 -20.29
CA VAL A 124 3.41 3.20 -20.11
C VAL A 124 2.66 3.14 -18.79
N MET A 125 2.14 1.97 -18.41
CA MET A 125 1.47 1.75 -17.13
C MET A 125 2.42 1.96 -15.95
N LEU A 126 3.67 1.49 -16.03
CA LEU A 126 4.69 1.73 -15.01
C LEU A 126 5.04 3.22 -14.89
N ALA A 127 5.18 3.92 -16.02
CA ALA A 127 5.41 5.37 -16.01
C ALA A 127 4.23 6.12 -15.37
N ALA A 128 2.99 5.73 -15.70
CA ALA A 128 1.79 6.31 -15.11
C ALA A 128 1.68 5.99 -13.60
N LEU A 129 1.94 4.74 -13.19
CA LEU A 129 1.96 4.31 -11.79
C LEU A 129 2.99 5.12 -11.00
N THR A 130 4.19 5.28 -11.53
CA THR A 130 5.26 6.09 -10.93
C THR A 130 4.85 7.55 -10.81
N ALA A 131 4.29 8.15 -11.87
CA ALA A 131 3.85 9.54 -11.88
C ALA A 131 2.74 9.81 -10.86
N ILE A 132 1.75 8.91 -10.76
CA ILE A 132 0.65 9.01 -9.80
C ILE A 132 1.17 8.85 -8.37
N SER A 133 2.09 7.91 -8.14
CA SER A 133 2.73 7.69 -6.84
C SER A 133 3.50 8.94 -6.38
N ILE A 134 4.27 9.56 -7.27
CA ILE A 134 4.97 10.82 -7.00
C ILE A 134 3.98 11.95 -6.70
N ARG A 135 2.90 12.07 -7.47
CA ARG A 135 1.89 13.11 -7.24
C ARG A 135 1.12 12.90 -5.94
N ALA A 136 0.83 11.66 -5.57
CA ALA A 136 0.23 11.34 -4.28
C ALA A 136 1.17 11.71 -3.11
N ALA A 137 2.46 11.45 -3.25
CA ALA A 137 3.48 11.78 -2.25
C ALA A 137 3.83 13.29 -2.22
N ARG A 138 3.74 13.99 -3.35
CA ARG A 138 4.11 15.42 -3.53
C ARG A 138 3.07 16.16 -4.38
N PRO A 139 1.86 16.40 -3.88
CA PRO A 139 0.80 17.05 -4.64
C PRO A 139 1.14 18.48 -5.06
N GLN A 140 2.07 19.15 -4.36
CA GLN A 140 2.53 20.50 -4.65
C GLN A 140 3.55 20.59 -5.81
N TRP A 141 4.08 19.46 -6.30
CA TRP A 141 5.03 19.50 -7.43
C TRP A 141 4.32 19.86 -8.73
N SER A 142 5.00 20.64 -9.59
CA SER A 142 4.51 20.93 -10.92
C SER A 142 4.42 19.66 -11.77
N ARG A 143 3.53 19.67 -12.76
CA ARG A 143 3.40 18.56 -13.72
C ARG A 143 4.74 18.25 -14.39
N GLN A 144 5.49 19.29 -14.78
CA GLN A 144 6.80 19.13 -15.41
C GLN A 144 7.80 18.42 -14.49
N ARG A 145 7.87 18.83 -13.21
CA ARG A 145 8.75 18.19 -12.22
C ARG A 145 8.37 16.72 -11.99
N THR A 146 7.08 16.43 -11.87
CA THR A 146 6.58 15.07 -11.73
C THR A 146 7.03 14.18 -12.89
N TRP A 147 6.76 14.60 -14.14
CA TRP A 147 7.15 13.82 -15.31
C TRP A 147 8.65 13.72 -15.51
N ALA A 148 9.40 14.77 -15.14
CA ALA A 148 10.86 14.73 -15.19
C ALA A 148 11.44 13.70 -14.20
N THR A 149 10.87 13.61 -12.99
CA THR A 149 11.28 12.61 -12.01
C THR A 149 10.83 11.21 -12.43
N THR A 150 9.62 11.07 -12.98
CA THR A 150 9.12 9.81 -13.54
C THR A 150 10.04 9.28 -14.64
N ALA A 151 10.41 10.12 -15.60
CA ALA A 151 11.30 9.72 -16.69
C ALA A 151 12.68 9.28 -16.18
N LEU A 152 13.20 9.92 -15.13
CA LEU A 152 14.47 9.51 -14.50
C LEU A 152 14.34 8.18 -13.76
N ALA A 153 13.21 7.95 -13.11
CA ALA A 153 12.97 6.75 -12.30
C ALA A 153 12.52 5.52 -13.13
N LEU A 154 12.13 5.70 -14.40
CA LEU A 154 11.44 4.67 -15.18
C LEU A 154 12.28 3.41 -15.37
N PHE A 155 13.53 3.53 -15.84
CA PHE A 155 14.42 2.38 -16.03
C PHE A 155 14.81 1.72 -14.69
N PRO A 156 15.21 2.48 -13.63
CA PRO A 156 15.40 1.91 -12.31
C PRO A 156 14.18 1.16 -11.77
N ALA A 157 12.97 1.72 -11.93
CA ALA A 157 11.74 1.05 -11.51
C ALA A 157 11.51 -0.26 -12.28
N LEU A 158 11.69 -0.23 -13.61
CA LEU A 158 11.52 -1.42 -14.44
C LEU A 158 12.51 -2.55 -14.10
N ARG A 159 13.68 -2.19 -13.53
CA ARG A 159 14.70 -3.16 -13.09
C ARG A 159 14.43 -3.75 -11.70
N LEU A 160 13.38 -3.32 -10.98
CA LEU A 160 12.95 -4.02 -9.78
C LEU A 160 12.38 -5.39 -10.17
N GLY A 161 12.74 -6.44 -9.43
CA GLY A 161 12.37 -7.82 -9.75
C GLY A 161 10.88 -8.02 -10.10
N PRO A 162 9.91 -7.49 -9.32
CA PRO A 162 8.49 -7.62 -9.65
C PRO A 162 8.08 -6.98 -10.97
N ASP A 163 8.64 -5.80 -11.28
CA ASP A 163 8.28 -5.06 -12.48
C ASP A 163 8.92 -5.68 -13.72
N LEU A 164 10.20 -6.11 -13.59
CA LEU A 164 10.91 -6.83 -14.64
C LEU A 164 10.19 -8.15 -14.98
N LEU A 165 9.87 -8.95 -13.97
CA LEU A 165 9.17 -10.22 -14.18
C LEU A 165 7.73 -10.02 -14.70
N THR A 166 7.06 -8.92 -14.32
CA THR A 166 5.77 -8.54 -14.92
C THR A 166 5.90 -8.30 -16.42
N LEU A 167 6.99 -7.66 -16.85
CA LEU A 167 7.26 -7.41 -18.27
C LEU A 167 7.64 -8.70 -19.01
N ASP A 168 8.55 -9.49 -18.46
CA ASP A 168 9.03 -10.77 -19.02
C ASP A 168 7.88 -11.77 -19.25
N LEU A 169 6.99 -11.92 -18.28
CA LEU A 169 5.83 -12.80 -18.37
C LEU A 169 4.65 -12.20 -19.15
N GLY A 170 4.63 -10.88 -19.39
CA GLY A 170 3.50 -10.18 -19.98
C GLY A 170 2.28 -10.09 -19.04
N GLN A 171 2.50 -9.84 -17.76
CA GLN A 171 1.47 -9.84 -16.71
C GLN A 171 0.63 -8.55 -16.65
N VAL A 172 -0.56 -8.66 -16.01
CA VAL A 172 -1.54 -7.55 -15.82
C VAL A 172 -1.32 -6.73 -14.55
N ASN A 173 -0.31 -7.02 -13.74
CA ASN A 173 -0.20 -6.47 -12.38
C ASN A 173 -0.01 -4.95 -12.34
N LEU A 174 0.75 -4.39 -13.30
CA LEU A 174 0.92 -2.94 -13.44
C LEU A 174 -0.40 -2.25 -13.77
N LEU A 175 -1.24 -2.85 -14.62
CA LEU A 175 -2.59 -2.35 -14.90
C LEU A 175 -3.44 -2.30 -13.63
N ILE A 176 -3.44 -3.40 -12.86
CA ILE A 176 -4.20 -3.52 -11.63
C ILE A 176 -3.74 -2.47 -10.60
N ALA A 177 -2.45 -2.40 -10.31
CA ALA A 177 -1.91 -1.44 -9.35
C ALA A 177 -2.19 0.01 -9.77
N LEU A 178 -2.02 0.34 -11.06
CA LEU A 178 -2.30 1.65 -11.62
C LEU A 178 -3.77 2.05 -11.43
N LEU A 179 -4.71 1.20 -11.83
CA LEU A 179 -6.13 1.52 -11.78
C LEU A 179 -6.65 1.62 -10.33
N VAL A 180 -6.19 0.72 -9.44
CA VAL A 180 -6.52 0.80 -8.01
C VAL A 180 -5.97 2.08 -7.40
N LEU A 181 -4.72 2.44 -7.69
CA LEU A 181 -4.13 3.66 -7.13
C LEU A 181 -4.78 4.94 -7.68
N LEU A 182 -5.13 4.95 -8.98
CA LEU A 182 -5.91 6.04 -9.60
C LEU A 182 -7.24 6.25 -8.89
N ASP A 183 -7.97 5.18 -8.65
CA ASP A 183 -9.29 5.23 -8.05
C ASP A 183 -9.26 5.69 -6.58
N LEU A 184 -8.28 5.19 -5.81
CA LEU A 184 -8.23 5.40 -4.37
C LEU A 184 -7.51 6.69 -3.96
N THR A 185 -6.53 7.18 -4.74
CA THR A 185 -5.77 8.39 -4.37
C THR A 185 -6.42 9.69 -4.83
N CYS A 186 -7.35 9.67 -5.76
CA CYS A 186 -7.99 10.86 -6.36
C CYS A 186 -6.97 11.90 -6.88
N VAL A 187 -5.76 11.48 -7.22
CA VAL A 187 -4.68 12.36 -7.69
C VAL A 187 -5.05 13.02 -9.02
N ILE A 188 -5.79 12.30 -9.87
CA ILE A 188 -6.40 12.87 -11.06
C ILE A 188 -7.86 13.18 -10.70
N ARG A 189 -8.17 14.48 -10.60
CA ARG A 189 -9.56 14.93 -10.55
C ARG A 189 -10.18 14.68 -11.91
N MET A 190 -10.75 13.51 -12.10
CA MET A 190 -11.68 13.31 -13.19
C MET A 190 -12.90 14.21 -12.95
N PRO A 191 -13.43 14.87 -13.96
CA PRO A 191 -14.68 15.61 -13.82
C PRO A 191 -15.73 14.69 -13.17
N PRO A 192 -16.53 15.16 -12.20
CA PRO A 192 -17.43 14.30 -11.42
C PRO A 192 -18.48 13.53 -12.25
N HIS A 193 -18.56 13.84 -13.54
CA HIS A 193 -19.51 13.23 -14.47
C HIS A 193 -18.93 12.13 -15.36
N THR A 194 -17.63 11.81 -15.29
CA THR A 194 -17.00 10.86 -16.23
C THR A 194 -16.88 9.46 -15.66
N VAL A 195 -16.28 9.27 -14.48
CA VAL A 195 -16.15 7.94 -13.86
C VAL A 195 -16.27 8.06 -12.34
N PRO A 196 -17.31 7.48 -11.71
CA PRO A 196 -17.43 7.44 -10.27
C PRO A 196 -16.29 6.67 -9.62
N ARG A 197 -15.82 7.13 -8.44
CA ARG A 197 -14.84 6.39 -7.64
C ARG A 197 -15.38 5.02 -7.26
N GLY A 198 -14.54 4.01 -7.32
CA GLY A 198 -14.87 2.61 -7.10
C GLY A 198 -15.04 1.82 -8.41
N VAL A 199 -15.29 2.49 -9.54
CA VAL A 199 -15.47 1.80 -10.83
C VAL A 199 -14.18 1.11 -11.28
N LEU A 200 -13.03 1.80 -11.23
CA LEU A 200 -11.76 1.20 -11.65
C LEU A 200 -11.35 0.05 -10.73
N LEU A 201 -11.59 0.17 -9.43
CA LEU A 201 -11.39 -0.91 -8.46
C LEU A 201 -12.30 -2.11 -8.78
N GLY A 202 -13.57 -1.89 -9.09
CA GLY A 202 -14.49 -2.97 -9.46
C GLY A 202 -14.10 -3.69 -10.75
N ILE A 203 -13.66 -2.95 -11.77
CA ILE A 203 -13.13 -3.52 -13.03
C ILE A 203 -11.90 -4.38 -12.74
N THR A 204 -10.92 -3.86 -11.98
CA THR A 204 -9.70 -4.62 -11.65
C THR A 204 -10.00 -5.87 -10.83
N ALA A 205 -10.99 -5.81 -9.93
CA ALA A 205 -11.45 -6.98 -9.18
C ALA A 205 -12.10 -8.04 -10.09
N ALA A 206 -12.78 -7.62 -11.16
CA ALA A 206 -13.36 -8.54 -12.14
C ALA A 206 -12.28 -9.16 -13.06
N VAL A 207 -11.16 -8.48 -13.29
CA VAL A 207 -10.00 -9.04 -14.01
C VAL A 207 -9.24 -10.05 -13.15
N LYS A 208 -9.02 -9.72 -11.86
CA LYS A 208 -8.27 -10.53 -10.90
C LYS A 208 -8.83 -10.28 -9.52
N LEU A 209 -9.13 -11.30 -8.74
CA LEU A 209 -9.86 -11.16 -7.47
C LEU A 209 -9.08 -10.45 -6.36
N THR A 210 -7.75 -10.39 -6.45
CA THR A 210 -6.90 -9.81 -5.40
C THR A 210 -7.29 -8.38 -4.98
N PRO A 211 -7.76 -7.47 -5.85
CA PRO A 211 -8.24 -6.14 -5.45
C PRO A 211 -9.48 -6.14 -4.57
N LEU A 212 -10.20 -7.25 -4.43
CA LEU A 212 -11.36 -7.32 -3.52
C LEU A 212 -11.00 -7.01 -2.06
N ILE A 213 -9.73 -7.17 -1.65
CA ILE A 213 -9.25 -6.79 -0.32
C ILE A 213 -9.49 -5.31 0.01
N PHE A 214 -9.56 -4.45 -1.00
CA PHE A 214 -9.85 -3.04 -0.79
C PHE A 214 -11.30 -2.76 -0.43
N ILE A 215 -12.25 -3.67 -0.70
CA ILE A 215 -13.65 -3.48 -0.32
C ILE A 215 -13.82 -3.43 1.21
N PRO A 216 -13.41 -4.45 2.01
CA PRO A 216 -13.47 -4.36 3.46
C PRO A 216 -12.64 -3.18 4.02
N PHE A 217 -11.49 -2.83 3.40
CA PHE A 217 -10.74 -1.62 3.76
C PHE A 217 -11.55 -0.33 3.55
N LEU A 218 -12.26 -0.19 2.44
CA LEU A 218 -13.13 0.96 2.17
C LEU A 218 -14.30 1.03 3.15
N LEU A 219 -14.89 -0.11 3.50
CA LEU A 219 -15.94 -0.18 4.53
C LEU A 219 -15.38 0.23 5.89
N ALA A 220 -14.23 -0.30 6.30
CA ALA A 220 -13.56 0.04 7.56
C ALA A 220 -13.17 1.52 7.62
N THR A 221 -12.74 2.13 6.50
CA THR A 221 -12.43 3.56 6.41
C THR A 221 -13.65 4.45 6.19
N ARG A 222 -14.87 3.90 6.25
CA ARG A 222 -16.17 4.58 6.07
C ARG A 222 -16.37 5.21 4.69
N GLN A 223 -15.71 4.70 3.67
CA GLN A 223 -15.91 5.09 2.29
C GLN A 223 -17.00 4.23 1.60
N LEU A 224 -18.15 4.12 2.25
CA LEU A 224 -19.24 3.18 1.89
C LEU A 224 -19.68 3.31 0.43
N ARG A 225 -19.79 4.55 -0.08
CA ARG A 225 -20.20 4.79 -1.48
C ARG A 225 -19.18 4.24 -2.46
N VAL A 226 -17.88 4.46 -2.21
CA VAL A 226 -16.80 3.95 -3.07
C VAL A 226 -16.78 2.42 -3.04
N GLY A 227 -16.90 1.82 -1.85
CA GLY A 227 -16.96 0.38 -1.68
C GLY A 227 -18.19 -0.24 -2.37
N ALA A 228 -19.37 0.38 -2.24
CA ALA A 228 -20.58 -0.07 -2.90
C ALA A 228 -20.47 0.05 -4.43
N THR A 229 -19.89 1.15 -4.95
CA THR A 229 -19.64 1.31 -6.40
C THR A 229 -18.66 0.24 -6.90
N ALA A 230 -17.57 -0.03 -6.16
CA ALA A 230 -16.60 -1.05 -6.53
C ALA A 230 -17.24 -2.45 -6.58
N LEU A 231 -17.99 -2.80 -5.54
CA LEU A 231 -18.72 -4.08 -5.49
C LEU A 231 -19.76 -4.17 -6.61
N GLY A 232 -20.54 -3.11 -6.82
CA GLY A 232 -21.55 -3.06 -7.89
C GLY A 232 -20.94 -3.19 -9.29
N THR A 233 -19.80 -2.53 -9.54
CA THR A 233 -19.08 -2.65 -10.82
C THR A 233 -18.48 -4.05 -11.00
N PHE A 234 -17.88 -4.61 -9.95
CA PHE A 234 -17.37 -5.99 -9.96
C PHE A 234 -18.50 -6.98 -10.31
N LEU A 235 -19.66 -6.87 -9.64
CA LEU A 235 -20.81 -7.72 -9.90
C LEU A 235 -21.36 -7.51 -11.32
N LEU A 236 -21.44 -6.25 -11.79
CA LEU A 236 -21.90 -5.94 -13.14
C LEU A 236 -21.00 -6.57 -14.20
N CYS A 237 -19.66 -6.46 -14.06
CA CYS A 237 -18.69 -7.10 -14.96
C CYS A 237 -18.83 -8.63 -14.93
N SER A 238 -18.97 -9.21 -13.74
CA SER A 238 -19.08 -10.68 -13.57
C SER A 238 -20.40 -11.22 -14.13
N LEU A 239 -21.54 -10.57 -13.82
CA LEU A 239 -22.87 -10.95 -14.33
C LEU A 239 -23.01 -10.69 -15.83
N GLY A 240 -22.44 -9.56 -16.32
CA GLY A 240 -22.37 -9.29 -17.76
C GLY A 240 -21.58 -10.36 -18.50
N THR A 241 -20.47 -10.80 -17.92
CA THR A 241 -19.70 -11.91 -18.48
C THR A 241 -20.46 -13.23 -18.39
N PHE A 242 -21.21 -13.45 -17.31
CA PHE A 242 -22.06 -14.65 -17.17
C PHE A 242 -23.11 -14.71 -18.28
N ALA A 243 -23.67 -13.58 -18.68
CA ALA A 243 -24.63 -13.51 -19.81
C ALA A 243 -23.98 -13.81 -21.17
N ILE A 244 -22.69 -13.46 -21.34
CA ILE A 244 -21.93 -13.64 -22.61
C ILE A 244 -21.30 -15.04 -22.70
N ALA A 245 -20.75 -15.56 -21.59
CA ALA A 245 -20.02 -16.81 -21.49
C ALA A 245 -20.52 -17.63 -20.28
N PRO A 246 -21.76 -18.14 -20.32
CA PRO A 246 -22.41 -18.77 -19.17
C PRO A 246 -21.67 -20.01 -18.66
N HIS A 247 -21.21 -20.87 -19.56
CA HIS A 247 -20.51 -22.11 -19.19
C HIS A 247 -19.19 -21.81 -18.48
N SER A 248 -18.34 -20.95 -19.06
CA SER A 248 -17.07 -20.54 -18.45
C SER A 248 -17.28 -19.85 -17.11
N SER A 249 -18.34 -19.02 -16.99
CA SER A 249 -18.65 -18.32 -15.74
C SER A 249 -19.14 -19.30 -14.67
N LEU A 250 -20.02 -20.23 -15.00
CA LEU A 250 -20.49 -21.25 -14.07
C LEU A 250 -19.31 -22.07 -13.54
N LEU A 251 -18.46 -22.58 -14.43
CA LEU A 251 -17.30 -23.40 -14.07
C LEU A 251 -16.33 -22.62 -13.18
N TYR A 252 -16.06 -21.33 -13.49
CA TYR A 252 -15.19 -20.50 -12.67
C TYR A 252 -15.72 -20.34 -11.25
N TRP A 253 -16.95 -19.88 -11.12
CA TRP A 253 -17.53 -19.54 -9.81
C TRP A 253 -17.89 -20.76 -8.96
N SER A 254 -18.13 -21.93 -9.56
CA SER A 254 -18.44 -23.15 -8.83
C SER A 254 -17.22 -24.02 -8.48
N THR A 255 -16.14 -23.95 -9.26
CA THR A 255 -15.02 -24.91 -9.15
C THR A 255 -13.66 -24.23 -9.18
N GLU A 256 -13.37 -23.44 -10.23
CA GLU A 256 -12.00 -23.00 -10.51
C GLU A 256 -11.48 -21.98 -9.51
N ILE A 257 -12.35 -21.12 -8.97
CA ILE A 257 -12.01 -20.13 -7.93
C ILE A 257 -11.42 -20.79 -6.66
N PHE A 258 -11.78 -22.04 -6.38
CA PHE A 258 -11.31 -22.78 -5.20
C PHE A 258 -10.04 -23.60 -5.47
N ASN A 259 -9.58 -23.65 -6.71
CA ASN A 259 -8.46 -24.49 -7.12
C ASN A 259 -7.16 -23.69 -7.34
N ALA A 260 -6.56 -23.20 -6.26
CA ALA A 260 -5.31 -22.45 -6.31
C ALA A 260 -4.14 -23.22 -6.95
N ARG A 261 -4.15 -24.56 -6.88
CA ARG A 261 -3.10 -25.40 -7.46
C ARG A 261 -3.00 -25.32 -8.97
N ARG A 262 -4.04 -24.88 -9.65
CA ARG A 262 -4.01 -24.65 -11.11
C ARG A 262 -3.06 -23.51 -11.51
N SER A 263 -2.77 -22.59 -10.59
CA SER A 263 -1.84 -21.49 -10.83
C SER A 263 -0.36 -21.95 -10.85
N GLY A 264 -0.08 -23.23 -10.56
CA GLY A 264 1.27 -23.78 -10.56
C GLY A 264 1.65 -24.45 -9.24
N ASN A 265 2.94 -24.73 -9.09
CA ASN A 265 3.47 -25.33 -7.87
C ASN A 265 3.57 -24.27 -6.76
N LEU A 266 2.77 -24.40 -5.71
CA LEU A 266 2.76 -23.49 -4.56
C LEU A 266 4.06 -23.50 -3.74
N LEU A 267 4.95 -24.46 -3.94
CA LEU A 267 6.31 -24.45 -3.38
C LEU A 267 7.29 -23.64 -4.24
N TYR A 268 6.89 -23.25 -5.45
CA TYR A 268 7.79 -22.51 -6.33
C TYR A 268 8.27 -21.23 -5.65
N ILE A 269 9.57 -20.96 -5.78
CA ILE A 269 10.26 -19.87 -5.07
C ILE A 269 9.61 -18.51 -5.28
N SER A 270 9.02 -18.29 -6.44
CA SER A 270 8.33 -17.05 -6.80
C SER A 270 7.01 -16.85 -6.04
N ASP A 271 6.41 -17.90 -5.42
CA ASP A 271 5.18 -17.72 -4.64
C ASP A 271 5.51 -17.22 -3.22
N GLN A 272 5.24 -15.95 -2.97
CA GLN A 272 5.66 -15.17 -1.83
C GLN A 272 4.48 -14.77 -0.93
N ASN A 273 3.67 -15.78 -0.52
CA ASN A 273 2.55 -15.61 0.41
C ASN A 273 2.75 -16.38 1.71
N LEU A 274 1.82 -16.24 2.64
CA LEU A 274 1.85 -16.91 3.95
C LEU A 274 1.87 -18.44 3.82
N SER A 275 1.00 -19.01 2.98
CA SER A 275 0.90 -20.46 2.80
C SER A 275 2.20 -21.05 2.29
N SER A 276 2.74 -20.48 1.20
CA SER A 276 3.97 -20.94 0.57
C SER A 276 5.19 -20.76 1.45
N ALA A 277 5.25 -19.63 2.20
CA ALA A 277 6.32 -19.37 3.16
C ALA A 277 6.31 -20.40 4.29
N LEU A 278 5.16 -20.65 4.91
CA LEU A 278 5.02 -21.68 5.95
C LEU A 278 5.39 -23.07 5.43
N GLN A 279 4.92 -23.44 4.23
CA GLN A 279 5.22 -24.73 3.63
C GLN A 279 6.72 -24.91 3.39
N ARG A 280 7.43 -23.87 2.93
CA ARG A 280 8.90 -23.90 2.78
C ARG A 280 9.61 -23.98 4.14
N MET A 281 9.11 -23.27 5.17
CA MET A 281 9.68 -23.27 6.52
C MET A 281 9.50 -24.63 7.22
N MET A 282 8.34 -25.25 7.08
CA MET A 282 7.99 -26.51 7.74
C MET A 282 8.44 -27.72 6.94
N ALA A 283 8.90 -27.56 5.69
CA ALA A 283 9.19 -28.63 4.74
C ALA A 283 7.99 -29.60 4.52
N ALA A 284 6.79 -29.18 4.86
CA ALA A 284 5.54 -29.93 4.79
C ALA A 284 4.35 -28.96 4.64
N PRO A 285 3.21 -29.40 4.10
CA PRO A 285 2.00 -28.58 4.13
C PRO A 285 1.65 -28.19 5.58
N PRO A 286 1.39 -26.90 5.84
CA PRO A 286 1.01 -26.45 7.18
C PRO A 286 -0.34 -27.09 7.58
N PRO A 287 -0.54 -27.39 8.87
CA PRO A 287 -1.85 -27.84 9.37
C PRO A 287 -2.93 -26.81 8.98
N PRO A 288 -4.10 -27.24 8.48
CA PRO A 288 -5.15 -26.32 8.01
C PRO A 288 -5.55 -25.28 9.08
N LEU A 289 -5.76 -25.72 10.32
CA LEU A 289 -6.12 -24.81 11.42
C LEU A 289 -5.06 -23.73 11.67
N LEU A 290 -3.77 -24.07 11.58
CA LEU A 290 -2.67 -23.11 11.72
C LEU A 290 -2.71 -22.10 10.57
N LEU A 291 -2.82 -22.58 9.33
CA LEU A 291 -2.85 -21.73 8.15
C LEU A 291 -4.06 -20.77 8.19
N ASP A 292 -5.25 -21.31 8.45
CA ASP A 292 -6.48 -20.52 8.52
C ASP A 292 -6.41 -19.47 9.64
N SER A 293 -5.93 -19.85 10.84
CA SER A 293 -5.77 -18.94 11.98
C SER A 293 -4.80 -17.81 11.66
N LEU A 294 -3.64 -18.11 11.07
CA LEU A 294 -2.65 -17.10 10.68
C LEU A 294 -3.14 -16.23 9.53
N THR A 295 -3.89 -16.78 8.59
CA THR A 295 -4.50 -16.03 7.49
C THR A 295 -5.54 -15.03 8.02
N ILE A 296 -6.44 -15.48 8.91
CA ILE A 296 -7.44 -14.61 9.55
C ILE A 296 -6.76 -13.52 10.39
N LEU A 297 -5.77 -13.89 11.21
CA LEU A 297 -5.02 -12.93 12.03
C LEU A 297 -4.31 -11.90 11.16
N SER A 298 -3.66 -12.31 10.07
CA SER A 298 -2.99 -11.43 9.14
C SER A 298 -3.98 -10.51 8.41
N ALA A 299 -5.15 -11.04 8.00
CA ALA A 299 -6.20 -10.26 7.36
C ALA A 299 -6.76 -9.19 8.30
N VAL A 300 -7.17 -9.59 9.49
CA VAL A 300 -7.77 -8.68 10.49
C VAL A 300 -6.74 -7.67 10.99
N GLY A 301 -5.55 -8.14 11.39
CA GLY A 301 -4.46 -7.28 11.88
C GLY A 301 -3.96 -6.31 10.82
N GLY A 302 -3.72 -6.80 9.60
CA GLY A 302 -3.26 -5.97 8.48
C GLY A 302 -4.28 -4.93 8.06
N LEU A 303 -5.57 -5.30 7.95
CA LEU A 303 -6.65 -4.35 7.66
C LEU A 303 -6.87 -3.34 8.80
N ALA A 304 -6.69 -3.74 10.05
CA ALA A 304 -6.77 -2.83 11.19
C ALA A 304 -5.65 -1.79 11.14
N VAL A 305 -4.40 -2.20 10.91
CA VAL A 305 -3.25 -1.29 10.76
C VAL A 305 -3.42 -0.39 9.53
N ALA A 306 -3.86 -0.93 8.40
CA ALA A 306 -4.14 -0.17 7.18
C ALA A 306 -5.22 0.89 7.40
N THR A 307 -6.32 0.53 8.07
CA THR A 307 -7.41 1.43 8.42
C THR A 307 -6.96 2.52 9.39
N TRP A 308 -6.17 2.15 10.38
CA TRP A 308 -5.59 3.07 11.34
C TRP A 308 -4.66 4.09 10.66
N ALA A 309 -3.72 3.61 9.82
CA ALA A 309 -2.85 4.46 9.02
C ALA A 309 -3.64 5.44 8.16
N TYR A 310 -4.66 4.96 7.46
CA TYR A 310 -5.52 5.79 6.61
C TYR A 310 -6.20 6.92 7.39
N ARG A 311 -6.71 6.61 8.59
CA ARG A 311 -7.50 7.55 9.40
C ARG A 311 -6.67 8.62 10.11
N ILE A 312 -5.47 8.27 10.59
CA ILE A 312 -4.71 9.17 11.49
C ILE A 312 -3.42 9.72 10.89
N SER A 313 -2.89 9.10 9.83
CA SER A 313 -1.56 9.48 9.33
C SER A 313 -1.56 9.76 7.84
N SER A 314 -1.82 8.75 7.01
CA SER A 314 -1.56 8.81 5.59
C SER A 314 -2.52 7.91 4.81
N PRO A 315 -3.37 8.47 3.96
CA PRO A 315 -4.19 7.67 3.06
C PRO A 315 -3.36 6.74 2.18
N MET A 316 -2.20 7.21 1.70
CA MET A 316 -1.30 6.41 0.85
C MET A 316 -0.72 5.23 1.62
N LEU A 317 -0.26 5.44 2.86
CA LEU A 317 0.22 4.34 3.72
C LEU A 317 -0.88 3.31 3.96
N GLY A 318 -2.11 3.75 4.24
CA GLY A 318 -3.25 2.84 4.41
C GLY A 318 -3.52 1.97 3.19
N ILE A 319 -3.47 2.54 1.98
CA ILE A 319 -3.62 1.81 0.70
C ILE A 319 -2.49 0.78 0.53
N LEU A 320 -1.24 1.18 0.78
CA LEU A 320 -0.07 0.30 0.66
C LEU A 320 -0.11 -0.87 1.65
N LEU A 321 -0.52 -0.60 2.89
CA LEU A 321 -0.68 -1.65 3.91
C LEU A 321 -1.83 -2.62 3.57
N CYS A 322 -2.92 -2.12 3.01
CA CYS A 322 -4.01 -2.95 2.51
C CYS A 322 -3.52 -3.86 1.36
N ALA A 323 -2.76 -3.31 0.39
CA ALA A 323 -2.16 -4.08 -0.69
C ALA A 323 -1.21 -5.16 -0.16
N ALA A 324 -0.31 -4.81 0.77
CA ALA A 324 0.61 -5.76 1.40
C ALA A 324 -0.14 -6.87 2.15
N THR A 325 -1.21 -6.52 2.87
CA THR A 325 -2.09 -7.52 3.52
C THR A 325 -2.67 -8.48 2.49
N GLY A 326 -3.17 -7.98 1.36
CA GLY A 326 -3.68 -8.80 0.27
C GLY A 326 -2.64 -9.77 -0.28
N LEU A 327 -1.39 -9.33 -0.46
CA LEU A 327 -0.29 -10.19 -0.91
C LEU A 327 0.04 -11.30 0.10
N ILE A 328 0.02 -10.99 1.39
CA ILE A 328 0.32 -11.95 2.45
C ILE A 328 -0.74 -13.05 2.52
N ILE A 329 -2.02 -12.68 2.49
CA ILE A 329 -3.14 -13.63 2.72
C ILE A 329 -3.67 -14.31 1.46
N SER A 330 -3.29 -13.82 0.28
CA SER A 330 -3.72 -14.44 -0.99
C SER A 330 -3.25 -15.90 -1.07
N PRO A 331 -4.08 -16.83 -1.55
CA PRO A 331 -3.66 -18.21 -1.74
C PRO A 331 -2.50 -18.37 -2.75
N VAL A 332 -2.32 -17.37 -3.63
CA VAL A 332 -1.21 -17.30 -4.60
C VAL A 332 -0.75 -15.85 -4.71
N SER A 333 0.52 -15.60 -4.43
CA SER A 333 1.16 -14.29 -4.58
C SER A 333 2.55 -14.42 -5.18
N TRP A 334 2.58 -14.53 -6.48
CA TRP A 334 3.83 -14.57 -7.23
C TRP A 334 4.67 -13.30 -7.00
N SER A 335 5.97 -13.40 -7.11
CA SER A 335 6.90 -12.28 -6.92
C SER A 335 6.56 -11.06 -7.79
N HIS A 336 6.05 -11.27 -8.99
CA HIS A 336 5.58 -10.20 -9.86
C HIS A 336 4.25 -9.53 -9.40
N HIS A 337 3.58 -10.02 -8.35
CA HIS A 337 2.47 -9.29 -7.74
C HIS A 337 2.94 -8.13 -6.85
N TYR A 338 4.23 -8.08 -6.51
CA TYR A 338 4.83 -7.08 -5.63
C TYR A 338 5.15 -5.74 -6.32
N VAL A 339 4.57 -5.45 -7.48
CA VAL A 339 4.67 -4.14 -8.19
C VAL A 339 4.26 -2.94 -7.32
N TRP A 340 3.61 -3.19 -6.18
CA TRP A 340 3.32 -2.21 -5.15
C TRP A 340 4.57 -1.59 -4.51
N ILE A 341 5.76 -2.15 -4.77
CA ILE A 341 7.04 -1.59 -4.38
C ILE A 341 7.25 -0.19 -4.97
N VAL A 342 6.81 0.08 -6.21
CA VAL A 342 6.96 1.38 -6.86
C VAL A 342 6.25 2.50 -6.09
N PRO A 343 4.94 2.40 -5.77
CA PRO A 343 4.29 3.40 -4.93
C PRO A 343 4.82 3.44 -3.50
N LEU A 344 5.31 2.32 -2.94
CA LEU A 344 5.95 2.31 -1.62
C LEU A 344 7.26 3.13 -1.63
N LEU A 345 8.12 2.95 -2.62
CA LEU A 345 9.36 3.72 -2.76
C LEU A 345 9.09 5.22 -2.93
N ALA A 346 8.07 5.57 -3.74
CA ALA A 346 7.67 6.96 -3.92
C ALA A 346 7.19 7.58 -2.60
N TRP A 347 6.38 6.87 -1.81
CA TRP A 347 5.92 7.32 -0.50
C TRP A 347 7.08 7.45 0.49
N LEU A 348 7.91 6.43 0.65
CA LEU A 348 9.04 6.45 1.58
C LEU A 348 10.06 7.56 1.27
N ALA A 349 10.38 7.76 -0.02
CA ALA A 349 11.40 8.72 -0.42
C ALA A 349 10.90 10.17 -0.44
N LEU A 350 9.62 10.37 -0.73
CA LEU A 350 9.11 11.69 -1.09
C LEU A 350 8.01 12.22 -0.16
N ALA A 351 7.18 11.38 0.45
CA ALA A 351 6.03 11.87 1.19
C ALA A 351 6.44 12.66 2.45
N SER A 352 5.67 13.70 2.78
CA SER A 352 5.91 14.53 3.98
C SER A 352 5.52 13.83 5.27
N ASP A 353 4.61 12.87 5.18
CA ASP A 353 4.09 12.04 6.26
C ASP A 353 4.89 10.73 6.43
N ALA A 354 5.88 10.47 5.55
CA ALA A 354 6.81 9.37 5.72
C ALA A 354 7.74 9.59 6.94
N PRO A 355 8.30 8.52 7.54
CA PRO A 355 9.27 8.67 8.62
C PRO A 355 10.51 9.45 8.17
N ARG A 356 11.19 10.12 9.10
CA ARG A 356 12.44 10.86 8.80
C ARG A 356 13.51 9.97 8.16
N SER A 357 13.55 8.70 8.54
CA SER A 357 14.41 7.66 7.96
C SER A 357 13.87 7.08 6.65
N GLY A 358 12.71 7.55 6.13
CA GLY A 358 12.01 6.98 4.97
C GLY A 358 12.90 6.79 3.74
N ARG A 359 13.84 7.74 3.48
CA ARG A 359 14.77 7.63 2.36
C ARG A 359 15.72 6.43 2.49
N TRP A 360 16.18 6.13 3.70
CA TRP A 360 17.03 4.97 3.96
C TRP A 360 16.24 3.66 3.84
N TRP A 361 15.00 3.65 4.31
CA TRP A 361 14.09 2.54 4.08
C TRP A 361 13.77 2.35 2.60
N ALA A 362 13.60 3.44 1.85
CA ALA A 362 13.40 3.37 0.40
C ALA A 362 14.63 2.78 -0.31
N LEU A 363 15.85 3.18 0.08
CA LEU A 363 17.09 2.63 -0.47
C LEU A 363 17.25 1.15 -0.14
N GLY A 364 16.97 0.75 1.11
CA GLY A 364 17.03 -0.67 1.52
C GLY A 364 16.00 -1.53 0.77
N ALA A 365 14.77 -1.04 0.65
CA ALA A 365 13.74 -1.73 -0.11
C ALA A 365 14.08 -1.80 -1.60
N ALA A 366 14.54 -0.69 -2.20
CA ALA A 366 14.98 -0.69 -3.59
C ALA A 366 16.13 -1.69 -3.82
N ALA A 367 17.12 -1.73 -2.93
CA ALA A 367 18.23 -2.67 -3.01
C ALA A 367 17.76 -4.12 -2.91
N LEU A 368 16.83 -4.43 -1.99
CA LEU A 368 16.24 -5.77 -1.83
C LEU A 368 15.54 -6.24 -3.11
N PHE A 369 14.65 -5.40 -3.65
CA PHE A 369 13.86 -5.74 -4.82
C PHE A 369 14.64 -5.66 -6.14
N TRP A 370 15.74 -4.92 -6.17
CA TRP A 370 16.70 -4.91 -7.28
C TRP A 370 17.60 -6.15 -7.28
N ALA A 371 18.09 -6.54 -6.09
CA ALA A 371 18.94 -7.71 -5.91
C ALA A 371 18.19 -9.02 -6.13
N ASP A 372 16.89 -9.00 -5.92
CA ASP A 372 15.95 -10.11 -6.16
C ASP A 372 16.41 -11.45 -5.56
N PRO A 373 16.68 -11.51 -4.23
CA PRO A 373 17.39 -12.62 -3.58
C PRO A 373 16.62 -13.95 -3.63
N ILE A 374 15.34 -13.93 -3.96
CA ILE A 374 14.57 -15.17 -4.12
C ILE A 374 15.17 -16.09 -5.19
N TRP A 375 15.82 -15.54 -6.21
CA TRP A 375 16.45 -16.31 -7.28
C TRP A 375 17.89 -16.75 -6.97
N TRP A 376 18.45 -16.36 -5.82
CA TRP A 376 19.78 -16.79 -5.42
C TRP A 376 19.80 -18.20 -4.81
N VAL A 377 18.63 -18.70 -4.49
CA VAL A 377 18.49 -20.01 -3.84
C VAL A 377 17.78 -20.99 -4.78
N PRO A 378 18.11 -22.30 -4.67
CA PRO A 378 17.46 -23.29 -5.52
C PRO A 378 15.97 -23.38 -5.23
N ASN A 379 15.20 -23.68 -6.26
CA ASN A 379 13.77 -23.90 -6.08
C ASN A 379 13.53 -25.12 -5.17
N PRO A 380 12.83 -24.98 -4.03
CA PRO A 380 12.71 -26.05 -3.05
C PRO A 380 11.75 -27.13 -3.52
N GLN A 381 12.18 -28.38 -3.39
CA GLN A 381 11.28 -29.54 -3.58
C GLN A 381 10.69 -30.01 -2.24
N ARG A 382 11.37 -29.78 -1.11
CA ARG A 382 11.01 -30.27 0.23
C ARG A 382 11.30 -29.27 1.36
N GLY A 383 11.42 -27.99 1.05
CA GLY A 383 11.80 -26.96 2.02
C GLY A 383 13.28 -26.55 1.96
N TYR A 384 13.69 -25.62 2.79
CA TYR A 384 15.04 -25.05 2.79
C TYR A 384 15.89 -25.55 3.94
N GLY A 385 17.12 -25.96 3.64
CA GLY A 385 18.10 -26.44 4.60
C GLY A 385 19.00 -25.34 5.16
N GLY A 386 18.52 -24.26 5.67
CA GLY A 386 19.36 -23.25 6.31
C GLY A 386 18.73 -21.87 6.41
N LEU A 387 19.10 -21.11 7.43
CA LEU A 387 18.49 -19.81 7.74
C LEU A 387 18.65 -18.79 6.59
N LEU A 388 19.84 -18.68 5.99
CA LEU A 388 20.09 -17.74 4.89
C LEU A 388 19.27 -18.07 3.65
N VAL A 389 19.16 -19.36 3.32
CA VAL A 389 18.37 -19.86 2.20
C VAL A 389 16.87 -19.61 2.46
N LEU A 390 16.42 -19.83 3.70
CA LEU A 390 15.07 -19.55 4.13
C LEU A 390 14.73 -18.05 4.04
N LEU A 391 15.63 -17.18 4.51
CA LEU A 391 15.44 -15.73 4.46
C LEU A 391 15.43 -15.21 3.01
N ALA A 392 16.40 -15.62 2.19
CA ALA A 392 16.45 -15.23 0.79
C ALA A 392 15.25 -15.74 0.00
N GLY A 393 14.88 -17.00 0.18
CA GLY A 393 13.75 -17.63 -0.52
C GLY A 393 12.36 -17.11 -0.13
N ASN A 394 12.24 -16.39 0.99
CA ASN A 394 10.99 -15.76 1.43
C ASN A 394 11.12 -14.24 1.53
N ALA A 395 12.08 -13.64 0.85
CA ALA A 395 12.47 -12.25 1.07
C ALA A 395 11.33 -11.25 0.84
N TYR A 396 10.49 -11.45 -0.17
CA TYR A 396 9.38 -10.55 -0.46
C TYR A 396 8.23 -10.68 0.55
N PHE A 397 7.89 -11.90 0.91
CA PHE A 397 6.92 -12.16 1.98
C PHE A 397 7.39 -11.55 3.30
N LEU A 398 8.64 -11.77 3.69
CA LEU A 398 9.22 -11.22 4.92
C LEU A 398 9.27 -9.68 4.89
N ALA A 399 9.58 -9.09 3.74
CA ALA A 399 9.54 -7.64 3.57
C ALA A 399 8.13 -7.07 3.74
N ALA A 400 7.09 -7.74 3.21
CA ALA A 400 5.70 -7.34 3.39
C ALA A 400 5.24 -7.45 4.86
N VAL A 401 5.61 -8.53 5.54
CA VAL A 401 5.34 -8.71 6.98
C VAL A 401 6.06 -7.64 7.81
N ALA A 402 7.35 -7.41 7.55
CA ALA A 402 8.13 -6.36 8.22
C ALA A 402 7.51 -4.97 7.99
N PHE A 403 7.05 -4.67 6.78
CA PHE A 403 6.38 -3.41 6.46
C PHE A 403 5.11 -3.22 7.29
N LEU A 404 4.26 -4.25 7.43
CA LEU A 404 3.06 -4.20 8.29
C LEU A 404 3.42 -3.98 9.76
N LEU A 405 4.34 -4.78 10.30
CA LEU A 405 4.70 -4.72 11.72
C LEU A 405 5.37 -3.39 12.09
N LEU A 406 6.37 -2.95 11.31
CA LEU A 406 7.07 -1.69 11.53
C LEU A 406 6.12 -0.49 11.40
N SER A 407 5.20 -0.51 10.44
CA SER A 407 4.19 0.54 10.32
C SER A 407 3.26 0.57 11.53
N GLY A 408 2.84 -0.59 12.05
CA GLY A 408 2.06 -0.69 13.29
C GLY A 408 2.78 -0.07 14.48
N VAL A 409 4.06 -0.39 14.68
CA VAL A 409 4.90 0.17 15.75
C VAL A 409 5.06 1.68 15.60
N LEU A 410 5.33 2.17 14.39
CA LEU A 410 5.48 3.61 14.12
C LEU A 410 4.18 4.39 14.35
N LEU A 411 3.04 3.82 13.98
CA LEU A 411 1.73 4.43 14.22
C LEU A 411 1.42 4.45 15.73
N TRP A 412 1.76 3.39 16.45
CA TRP A 412 1.59 3.32 17.91
C TRP A 412 2.42 4.38 18.62
N SER A 413 3.72 4.51 18.29
CA SER A 413 4.58 5.53 18.90
C SER A 413 4.10 6.94 18.61
N ARG A 414 3.70 7.25 17.37
CA ARG A 414 3.10 8.57 17.05
C ARG A 414 1.81 8.83 17.82
N HIS A 415 0.98 7.82 18.03
CA HIS A 415 -0.25 7.95 18.80
C HIS A 415 0.05 8.26 20.28
N GLN A 416 1.05 7.59 20.86
CA GLN A 416 1.49 7.86 22.23
C GLN A 416 2.02 9.29 22.42
N ASP A 417 2.77 9.81 21.42
CA ASP A 417 3.27 11.20 21.46
C ASP A 417 2.15 12.24 21.42
N LEU A 418 1.04 11.94 20.73
CA LEU A 418 -0.15 12.80 20.69
C LEU A 418 -0.96 12.80 21.99
N ILE A 419 -0.91 11.69 22.75
CA ILE A 419 -1.67 11.53 24.00
C ILE A 419 -0.85 12.00 25.22
N ARG A 420 0.48 12.04 25.13
CA ARG A 420 1.32 12.55 26.21
C ARG A 420 1.00 14.02 26.44
N PRO A 421 0.55 14.41 27.68
CA PRO A 421 0.36 15.79 28.01
C PRO A 421 1.70 16.52 27.75
N SER A 422 1.66 17.62 27.03
CA SER A 422 2.80 18.52 26.97
C SER A 422 3.11 18.96 28.40
N GLY A 423 4.11 18.37 29.00
CA GLY A 423 4.57 18.78 30.34
C GLY A 423 4.91 20.27 30.33
N PRO A 424 4.85 20.95 31.48
CA PRO A 424 5.12 22.38 31.53
C PRO A 424 6.50 22.67 30.91
N ARG A 425 6.52 23.52 29.89
CA ARG A 425 7.77 24.07 29.36
C ARG A 425 8.36 25.01 30.39
N TRP A 426 9.58 24.74 30.79
CA TRP A 426 10.35 25.61 31.66
C TRP A 426 11.34 26.39 30.81
N GLU A 427 11.24 27.72 30.77
CA GLU A 427 12.20 28.60 30.09
C GLU A 427 13.02 29.34 31.14
N MET A 428 14.34 29.36 30.93
CA MET A 428 15.25 30.16 31.74
C MET A 428 15.34 31.56 31.14
N ASN A 429 14.79 32.55 31.80
CA ASN A 429 14.95 33.95 31.43
C ASN A 429 15.66 34.69 32.56
N GLY A 430 16.91 35.15 32.32
CA GLY A 430 17.66 35.93 33.26
C GLY A 430 17.91 35.31 34.64
N GLY A 431 18.09 34.00 34.70
CA GLY A 431 18.33 33.25 35.96
C GLY A 431 17.07 32.79 36.71
N THR A 432 15.87 33.14 36.19
CA THR A 432 14.59 32.72 36.79
C THR A 432 13.92 31.66 35.90
N VAL A 433 13.52 30.55 36.51
CA VAL A 433 12.80 29.44 35.82
C VAL A 433 11.32 29.84 35.75
N LEU A 434 10.85 30.17 34.52
CA LEU A 434 9.46 30.50 34.27
C LEU A 434 8.72 29.25 33.72
N ARG A 435 7.58 28.97 34.33
CA ARG A 435 6.66 27.94 33.88
C ARG A 435 5.79 28.51 32.76
N ILE A 436 5.96 28.05 31.51
CA ILE A 436 5.08 28.42 30.42
C ILE A 436 3.85 27.50 30.47
N PRO A 437 2.63 28.04 30.61
CA PRO A 437 1.42 27.23 30.51
C PRO A 437 1.34 26.58 29.14
N ALA A 438 0.83 25.31 29.08
CA ALA A 438 0.55 24.65 27.81
C ALA A 438 -0.47 25.48 27.04
N GLU A 439 -0.23 25.70 25.73
CA GLU A 439 -1.18 26.36 24.83
C GLU A 439 -2.55 25.66 24.89
N GLY A 440 -3.56 26.34 25.41
CA GLY A 440 -4.93 25.83 25.54
C GLY A 440 -5.66 26.20 26.82
N THR A 441 -5.01 26.82 27.82
CA THR A 441 -5.71 27.40 28.96
C THR A 441 -6.10 28.82 28.67
N ALA A 442 -7.40 29.10 28.76
CA ALA A 442 -7.98 30.44 28.54
C ALA A 442 -7.26 31.54 29.34
N PRO A 443 -7.10 32.77 28.81
CA PRO A 443 -6.49 33.88 29.53
C PRO A 443 -7.45 34.39 30.60
N GLY A 444 -7.18 34.05 31.85
CA GLY A 444 -8.07 34.53 32.94
C GLY A 444 -7.66 34.19 34.36
N GLN A 445 -6.40 34.11 34.71
CA GLN A 445 -5.95 34.24 36.08
C GLN A 445 -4.53 34.81 36.13
N GLN A 446 -4.44 36.15 36.27
CA GLN A 446 -3.22 36.82 36.69
C GLN A 446 -2.94 36.40 38.16
N VAL A 447 -1.88 35.61 38.34
CA VAL A 447 -1.31 35.40 39.67
C VAL A 447 -0.44 36.63 39.98
N GLN A 448 -0.85 37.42 40.97
CA GLN A 448 -0.06 38.53 41.51
C GLN A 448 1.30 38.04 42.00
N PRO A 449 2.39 38.80 41.82
CA PRO A 449 3.70 38.44 42.38
C PRO A 449 3.69 38.60 43.89
N GLY A 450 3.93 37.51 44.60
CA GLY A 450 4.14 37.54 46.03
C GLY A 450 5.44 38.28 46.39
N VAL A 451 5.33 39.23 47.28
CA VAL A 451 6.42 39.97 47.91
C VAL A 451 7.32 39.03 48.70
N PRO A 452 8.66 39.12 48.66
CA PRO A 452 9.52 38.32 49.48
C PRO A 452 9.56 38.87 50.93
N GLU A 453 9.02 38.16 51.89
CA GLU A 453 9.27 38.43 53.29
C GLU A 453 10.64 37.86 53.72
N GLY A 454 11.37 38.74 54.40
CA GLY A 454 12.74 38.55 54.82
C GLY A 454 12.89 37.61 56.04
N ALA A 455 14.11 37.25 56.21
CA ALA A 455 14.66 36.40 57.23
C ALA A 455 14.34 36.82 58.68
N ALA A 456 14.01 35.83 59.55
CA ALA A 456 14.49 35.78 60.92
C ALA A 456 14.11 34.44 61.61
N GLY A 457 15.11 33.76 62.16
CA GLY A 457 15.11 33.22 63.52
C GLY A 457 14.55 31.78 63.75
N SER A 458 15.48 30.85 63.85
CA SER A 458 15.57 29.72 64.80
C SER A 458 14.38 29.39 65.69
N ALA A 459 13.94 28.12 65.72
CA ALA A 459 13.89 27.25 66.86
C ALA A 459 13.26 25.87 66.50
N VAL A 460 13.98 24.84 66.86
CA VAL A 460 13.53 23.45 67.01
C VAL A 460 12.70 23.33 68.28
N PRO A 461 11.62 22.55 68.36
CA PRO A 461 11.52 21.53 69.36
C PRO A 461 11.03 20.17 68.83
N GLN A 462 11.51 19.17 69.55
CA GLN A 462 11.25 17.76 69.46
C GLN A 462 9.86 17.32 69.98
N PRO A 463 9.53 16.02 69.89
CA PRO A 463 8.16 15.48 69.92
C PRO A 463 7.66 15.06 71.30
N THR A 464 6.36 15.01 71.48
CA THR A 464 5.75 14.26 72.53
C THR A 464 4.53 13.48 72.11
N ASP A 465 4.49 12.26 72.60
CA ASP A 465 3.47 11.21 72.55
C ASP A 465 2.09 11.63 73.06
N ALA A 466 1.07 10.94 72.59
CA ALA A 466 0.02 10.23 73.37
C ALA A 466 -1.24 10.13 72.47
N ALA A 467 -1.60 8.97 72.08
CA ALA A 467 -2.48 7.95 72.60
C ALA A 467 -3.97 8.31 72.72
N SER A 468 -4.73 7.41 72.06
CA SER A 468 -6.07 6.92 72.40
C SER A 468 -7.32 7.78 72.19
N ALA A 469 -8.21 7.30 71.30
CA ALA A 469 -9.48 6.65 71.69
C ALA A 469 -10.35 6.37 70.43
N CYS A 470 -10.58 5.17 70.22
CA CYS A 470 -11.81 4.36 70.11
C CYS A 470 -13.12 5.06 69.70
N GLY A 471 -13.83 4.50 68.76
CA GLY A 471 -15.27 4.70 68.55
C GLY A 471 -15.75 4.38 67.13
N ASP A 472 -15.87 3.15 66.80
CA ASP A 472 -17.02 2.33 66.38
C ASP A 472 -18.08 2.94 65.48
N ARG A 473 -18.26 2.34 64.30
CA ARG A 473 -19.44 1.69 63.70
C ARG A 473 -19.39 1.71 62.14
N GLY A 474 -19.31 0.51 61.61
CA GLY A 474 -19.59 0.27 60.18
C GLY A 474 -21.13 0.08 59.95
N PRO A 475 -21.60 -0.66 58.91
CA PRO A 475 -21.04 -0.96 57.58
C PRO A 475 -22.09 -0.71 56.43
N GLY A 476 -21.73 -0.98 55.21
CA GLY A 476 -22.68 -1.16 54.08
C GLY A 476 -22.09 -0.83 52.76
N CYS A 477 -21.56 -1.78 52.05
CA CYS A 477 -22.11 -2.60 50.94
C CYS A 477 -22.70 -1.78 49.79
N SER A 478 -22.16 -1.84 48.59
CA SER A 478 -22.32 -2.83 47.53
C SER A 478 -21.92 -2.27 46.17
N PHE A 479 -21.05 -2.93 45.50
CA PHE A 479 -21.11 -3.51 44.15
C PHE A 479 -22.22 -3.01 43.17
N ARG A 480 -21.82 -2.58 41.96
CA ARG A 480 -22.16 -3.09 40.60
C ARG A 480 -21.59 -2.17 39.55
N ARG A 481 -20.94 -2.76 38.71
CA ARG A 481 -20.75 -3.14 37.29
C ARG A 481 -20.58 -1.93 36.33
#